data_ecb8068cb6b16635b025bd1a28e5ed04
#
_entry.id   ecb8068cb6b16635b025bd1a28e5ed04
#
_cell.length_a   1.000
_cell.length_b   1.000
_cell.length_c   1.000
_cell.angle_alpha   90.00
_cell.angle_beta   90.00
_cell.angle_gamma   90.00
#
_symmetry.space_group_name_H-M   'P 1'
#
loop_
_entity.id
_entity.type
_entity.pdbx_description
1 polymer ?
#
loop_
_entity_poly.entity_id
_entity_poly.type
_entity_poly.pdbx_seq_one_letter_code
_entity_poly.pdbx_strand_id
1 'polypeptide(L)'
;MDRRASFHALMTRYMHAHIALIMQSTACNAVHTIEQRLARWLLMAHDRVGLDEFPLTQEFLAMMLGATRPSVTIVAGTLQTAGLIAYRRGRIRIIDREKLESASCECYRVVSTLLASVTRPSGGRRGRRSGANLGATVKT
;
A
#
# COMPACT_ATOMS: atom_id res chain seq x y z
N MET A 1 -7.01 -3.07 -32.56
CA MET A 1 -6.99 -3.23 -31.08
C MET A 1 -8.25 -2.55 -30.53
N ASP A 2 -9.16 -3.31 -29.98
CA ASP A 2 -10.47 -2.78 -29.58
C ASP A 2 -10.35 -2.02 -28.25
N ARG A 3 -10.55 -0.70 -28.29
CA ARG A 3 -10.50 0.19 -27.10
C ARG A 3 -11.51 -0.23 -26.03
N ARG A 4 -12.65 -0.80 -26.43
CA ARG A 4 -13.69 -1.27 -25.49
C ARG A 4 -13.24 -2.49 -24.71
N ALA A 5 -12.58 -3.45 -25.35
CA ALA A 5 -12.04 -4.64 -24.68
C ALA A 5 -10.92 -4.28 -23.68
N SER A 6 -10.06 -3.33 -24.05
CA SER A 6 -9.00 -2.83 -23.17
C SER A 6 -9.57 -2.09 -21.95
N PHE A 7 -10.59 -1.26 -22.14
CA PHE A 7 -11.25 -0.56 -21.05
C PHE A 7 -11.97 -1.53 -20.09
N HIS A 8 -12.71 -2.49 -20.64
CA HIS A 8 -13.39 -3.50 -19.84
C HIS A 8 -12.39 -4.34 -19.00
N ALA A 9 -11.30 -4.76 -19.60
CA ALA A 9 -10.25 -5.50 -18.90
C ALA A 9 -9.62 -4.67 -17.77
N LEU A 10 -9.38 -3.38 -17.98
CA LEU A 10 -8.86 -2.47 -16.97
C LEU A 10 -9.85 -2.31 -15.81
N MET A 11 -11.12 -2.07 -16.11
CA MET A 11 -12.18 -1.92 -15.11
C MET A 11 -12.35 -3.20 -14.28
N THR A 12 -12.35 -4.36 -14.93
CA THR A 12 -12.45 -5.65 -14.23
C THR A 12 -11.29 -5.86 -13.27
N ARG A 13 -10.06 -5.57 -13.70
CA ARG A 13 -8.87 -5.64 -12.83
C ARG A 13 -8.96 -4.67 -11.66
N TYR A 14 -9.41 -3.44 -11.92
CA TYR A 14 -9.61 -2.43 -10.89
C TYR A 14 -10.64 -2.88 -9.85
N MET A 15 -11.78 -3.41 -10.29
CA MET A 15 -12.83 -3.94 -9.40
C MET A 15 -12.32 -5.10 -8.55
N HIS A 16 -11.61 -6.07 -9.14
CA HIS A 16 -11.04 -7.19 -8.40
C HIS A 16 -10.04 -6.72 -7.34
N ALA A 17 -9.17 -5.78 -7.68
CA ALA A 17 -8.21 -5.22 -6.71
C ALA A 17 -8.94 -4.46 -5.58
N HIS A 18 -10.04 -3.77 -5.89
CA HIS A 18 -10.84 -3.06 -4.89
C HIS A 18 -11.55 -4.01 -3.94
N ILE A 19 -12.14 -5.07 -4.45
CA ILE A 19 -12.78 -6.12 -3.63
C ILE A 19 -11.73 -6.76 -2.71
N ALA A 20 -10.57 -7.14 -3.24
CA ALA A 20 -9.48 -7.70 -2.45
C ALA A 20 -8.99 -6.72 -1.37
N LEU A 21 -8.93 -5.43 -1.67
CA LEU A 21 -8.59 -4.38 -0.69
C LEU A 21 -9.62 -4.29 0.45
N ILE A 22 -10.90 -4.35 0.14
CA ILE A 22 -11.98 -4.33 1.13
C ILE A 22 -11.89 -5.57 2.02
N MET A 23 -11.74 -6.75 1.44
CA MET A 23 -11.60 -8.01 2.18
C MET A 23 -10.37 -7.99 3.09
N GLN A 24 -9.23 -7.52 2.59
CA GLN A 24 -8.00 -7.38 3.38
C GLN A 24 -8.16 -6.39 4.53
N SER A 25 -8.88 -5.28 4.30
CA SER A 25 -9.15 -4.27 5.33
C SER A 25 -10.07 -4.82 6.43
N THR A 26 -11.07 -5.62 6.06
CA THR A 26 -11.97 -6.29 7.01
C THR A 26 -11.20 -7.29 7.88
N ALA A 27 -10.39 -8.14 7.27
CA ALA A 27 -9.55 -9.09 7.99
C ALA A 27 -8.54 -8.37 8.91
N CYS A 28 -7.92 -7.32 8.41
CA CYS A 28 -6.99 -6.48 9.17
C CYS A 28 -7.66 -5.86 10.42
N ASN A 29 -8.90 -5.38 10.28
CA ASN A 29 -9.65 -4.81 11.40
C ASN A 29 -9.98 -5.84 12.49
N ALA A 30 -10.13 -7.11 12.13
CA ALA A 30 -10.44 -8.19 13.06
C ALA A 30 -9.19 -8.71 13.82
N VAL A 31 -8.02 -8.69 13.20
CA VAL A 31 -6.83 -9.41 13.69
C VAL A 31 -5.74 -8.48 14.23
N HIS A 32 -5.59 -7.28 13.65
CA HIS A 32 -4.49 -6.38 13.97
C HIS A 32 -4.86 -5.27 14.94
N THR A 33 -3.87 -4.79 15.71
CA THR A 33 -4.04 -3.69 16.67
C THR A 33 -4.36 -2.38 15.96
N ILE A 34 -4.96 -1.43 16.69
CA ILE A 34 -5.24 -0.08 16.14
C ILE A 34 -3.94 0.61 15.69
N GLU A 35 -2.84 0.39 16.41
CA GLU A 35 -1.53 0.94 16.08
C GLU A 35 -1.04 0.43 14.72
N GLN A 36 -1.06 -0.87 14.50
CA GLN A 36 -0.67 -1.49 13.22
C GLN A 36 -1.56 -1.01 12.06
N ARG A 37 -2.85 -0.89 12.32
CA ARG A 37 -3.83 -0.40 11.34
C ARG A 37 -3.62 1.08 11.03
N LEU A 38 -3.32 1.91 12.03
CA LEU A 38 -3.01 3.32 11.85
C LEU A 38 -1.74 3.50 11.01
N ALA A 39 -0.65 2.77 11.35
CA ALA A 39 0.59 2.80 10.58
C ALA A 39 0.33 2.42 9.10
N ARG A 40 -0.42 1.37 8.84
CA ARG A 40 -0.83 0.96 7.49
C ARG A 40 -1.59 2.07 6.75
N TRP A 41 -2.58 2.69 7.39
CA TRP A 41 -3.37 3.76 6.80
C TRP A 41 -2.52 4.98 6.44
N LEU A 42 -1.60 5.36 7.32
CA LEU A 42 -0.69 6.48 7.09
C LEU A 42 0.24 6.22 5.90
N LEU A 43 0.77 5.00 5.77
CA LEU A 43 1.58 4.60 4.63
C LEU A 43 0.79 4.62 3.31
N MET A 44 -0.45 4.10 3.33
CA MET A 44 -1.32 4.13 2.16
C MET A 44 -1.70 5.57 1.75
N ALA A 45 -1.93 6.46 2.72
CA ALA A 45 -2.19 7.86 2.46
C ALA A 45 -0.94 8.56 1.88
N HIS A 46 0.22 8.31 2.46
CA HIS A 46 1.50 8.82 1.99
C HIS A 46 1.80 8.39 0.54
N ASP A 47 1.57 7.13 0.20
CA ASP A 47 1.75 6.61 -1.16
C ASP A 47 0.84 7.30 -2.19
N ARG A 48 -0.35 7.70 -1.78
CA ARG A 48 -1.33 8.37 -2.66
C ARG A 48 -1.08 9.86 -2.81
N VAL A 49 -0.73 10.53 -1.71
CA VAL A 49 -0.51 11.98 -1.68
C VAL A 49 0.86 12.35 -2.25
N GLY A 50 1.87 11.51 -2.05
CA GLY A 50 3.25 11.75 -2.48
C GLY A 50 3.95 12.89 -1.74
N LEU A 51 3.43 13.29 -0.57
CA LEU A 51 3.98 14.33 0.29
C LEU A 51 4.15 13.78 1.69
N ASP A 52 5.23 14.14 2.36
CA ASP A 52 5.50 13.69 3.74
C ASP A 52 4.55 14.30 4.76
N GLU A 53 3.95 15.45 4.44
CA GLU A 53 2.97 16.12 5.30
C GLU A 53 1.65 16.33 4.55
N PHE A 54 0.55 15.92 5.19
CA PHE A 54 -0.79 16.06 4.63
C PHE A 54 -1.84 16.28 5.72
N PRO A 55 -2.98 16.91 5.39
CA PRO A 55 -4.06 17.10 6.35
C PRO A 55 -4.77 15.77 6.63
N LEU A 56 -4.93 15.44 7.91
CA LEU A 56 -5.63 14.24 8.35
C LEU A 56 -6.14 14.43 9.77
N THR A 57 -7.45 14.48 9.97
CA THR A 57 -8.05 14.70 11.28
C THR A 57 -8.18 13.41 12.09
N GLN A 58 -8.15 13.51 13.41
CA GLN A 58 -8.37 12.37 14.29
C GLN A 58 -9.77 11.77 14.15
N GLU A 59 -10.76 12.58 13.85
CA GLU A 59 -12.14 12.12 13.56
C GLU A 59 -12.18 11.25 12.32
N PHE A 60 -11.53 11.70 11.25
CA PHE A 60 -11.44 10.92 10.01
C PHE A 60 -10.70 9.61 10.24
N LEU A 61 -9.58 9.63 10.97
CA LEU A 61 -8.85 8.42 11.34
C LEU A 61 -9.70 7.47 12.18
N ALA A 62 -10.43 7.97 13.14
CA ALA A 62 -11.32 7.16 13.98
C ALA A 62 -12.39 6.44 13.13
N MET A 63 -12.99 7.15 12.20
CA MET A 63 -13.98 6.58 11.27
C MET A 63 -13.34 5.51 10.37
N MET A 64 -12.18 5.80 9.79
CA MET A 64 -11.49 4.87 8.87
C MET A 64 -10.96 3.61 9.58
N LEU A 65 -10.57 3.75 10.85
CA LEU A 65 -10.06 2.64 11.65
C LEU A 65 -11.16 1.86 12.37
N GLY A 66 -12.41 2.33 12.34
CA GLY A 66 -13.48 1.76 13.16
C GLY A 66 -13.15 1.80 14.65
N ALA A 67 -12.55 2.90 15.11
CA ALA A 67 -12.09 3.10 16.48
C ALA A 67 -12.66 4.39 17.06
N THR A 68 -12.53 4.57 18.37
CA THR A 68 -12.93 5.83 19.02
C THR A 68 -11.83 6.89 18.88
N ARG A 69 -12.21 8.16 18.85
CA ARG A 69 -11.26 9.28 18.82
C ARG A 69 -10.21 9.24 19.95
N PRO A 70 -10.57 8.96 21.22
CA PRO A 70 -9.58 8.78 22.26
C PRO A 70 -8.55 7.69 21.98
N SER A 71 -8.99 6.54 21.46
CA SER A 71 -8.08 5.45 21.08
C SER A 71 -7.10 5.88 19.99
N VAL A 72 -7.56 6.60 18.98
CA VAL A 72 -6.70 7.15 17.93
C VAL A 72 -5.69 8.16 18.49
N THR A 73 -6.13 9.01 19.42
CA THR A 73 -5.25 9.98 20.07
C THR A 73 -4.10 9.31 20.81
N ILE A 74 -4.41 8.25 21.57
CA ILE A 74 -3.40 7.46 22.31
C ILE A 74 -2.40 6.84 21.35
N VAL A 75 -2.89 6.15 20.33
CA VAL A 75 -2.04 5.43 19.38
C VAL A 75 -1.20 6.38 18.52
N ALA A 76 -1.78 7.49 18.07
CA ALA A 76 -1.02 8.53 17.36
C ALA A 76 0.07 9.12 18.26
N GLY A 77 -0.21 9.31 19.55
CA GLY A 77 0.78 9.70 20.55
C GLY A 77 1.92 8.70 20.70
N THR A 78 1.62 7.40 20.70
CA THR A 78 2.63 6.33 20.74
C THR A 78 3.56 6.41 19.52
N LEU A 79 3.01 6.49 18.32
CA LEU A 79 3.80 6.61 17.08
C LEU A 79 4.63 7.90 17.05
N GLN A 80 4.10 8.99 17.60
CA GLN A 80 4.82 10.26 17.71
C GLN A 80 5.98 10.17 18.72
N THR A 81 5.77 9.58 19.88
CA THR A 81 6.81 9.35 20.89
C THR A 81 7.93 8.45 20.35
N ALA A 82 7.57 7.47 19.53
CA ALA A 82 8.54 6.62 18.84
C ALA A 82 9.28 7.32 17.67
N GLY A 83 8.93 8.57 17.36
CA GLY A 83 9.57 9.34 16.30
C GLY A 83 9.19 8.92 14.87
N LEU A 84 8.09 8.21 14.72
CA LEU A 84 7.63 7.71 13.41
C LEU A 84 6.84 8.77 12.64
N ILE A 85 6.07 9.56 13.36
CA ILE A 85 5.23 10.64 12.83
C ILE A 85 5.32 11.88 13.71
N ALA A 86 4.94 13.03 13.16
CA ALA A 86 4.58 14.22 13.91
C ALA A 86 3.12 14.57 13.59
N TYR A 87 2.32 14.71 14.63
CA TYR A 87 0.91 15.08 14.50
C TYR A 87 0.66 16.43 15.17
N ARG A 88 0.23 17.41 14.40
CA ARG A 88 -0.05 18.76 14.91
C ARG A 88 -1.19 19.43 14.16
N ARG A 89 -2.18 19.90 14.89
CA ARG A 89 -3.31 20.71 14.37
C ARG A 89 -4.00 20.11 13.15
N GLY A 90 -4.30 18.80 13.20
CA GLY A 90 -4.97 18.10 12.09
C GLY A 90 -4.10 17.84 10.87
N ARG A 91 -2.78 17.95 11.01
CA ARG A 91 -1.80 17.59 9.98
C ARG A 91 -0.88 16.51 10.51
N ILE A 92 -0.59 15.54 9.66
CA ILE A 92 0.37 14.47 9.94
C ILE A 92 1.57 14.65 9.03
N ARG A 93 2.76 14.48 9.61
CA ARG A 93 4.02 14.37 8.88
C ARG A 93 4.65 13.02 9.17
N ILE A 94 5.04 12.30 8.14
CA ILE A 94 5.82 11.08 8.26
C ILE A 94 7.28 11.47 8.50
N ILE A 95 7.84 11.04 9.60
CA ILE A 95 9.24 11.34 9.99
C ILE A 95 10.16 10.20 9.56
N ASP A 96 9.80 8.96 9.88
CA ASP A 96 10.58 7.78 9.57
C ASP A 96 9.67 6.73 8.92
N ARG A 97 9.69 6.72 7.57
CA ARG A 97 8.85 5.82 6.79
C ARG A 97 9.22 4.36 7.00
N GLU A 98 10.50 4.04 7.08
CA GLU A 98 10.96 2.64 7.22
C GLU A 98 10.51 2.04 8.54
N LYS A 99 10.66 2.79 9.63
CA LYS A 99 10.16 2.37 10.94
C LYS A 99 8.63 2.31 10.98
N LEU A 100 7.94 3.24 10.32
CA LEU A 100 6.49 3.21 10.21
C LEU A 100 6.02 1.95 9.44
N GLU A 101 6.75 1.55 8.42
CA GLU A 101 6.49 0.31 7.67
C GLU A 101 6.70 -0.93 8.54
N SER A 102 7.73 -0.92 9.39
CA SER A 102 7.99 -1.99 10.37
C SER A 102 6.92 -2.04 11.47
N ALA A 103 6.34 -0.92 11.84
CA ALA A 103 5.25 -0.83 12.81
C ALA A 103 3.88 -1.22 12.21
N SER A 104 3.76 -1.24 10.89
CA SER A 104 2.54 -1.67 10.21
C SER A 104 2.41 -3.19 10.18
N CYS A 105 1.18 -3.67 9.92
CA CYS A 105 0.96 -5.09 9.67
C CYS A 105 1.33 -5.47 8.22
N GLU A 106 1.51 -6.76 7.97
CA GLU A 106 1.76 -7.33 6.64
C GLU A 106 0.70 -6.97 5.59
N CYS A 107 -0.49 -6.58 6.04
CA CYS A 107 -1.58 -6.11 5.17
C CYS A 107 -1.18 -4.92 4.30
N TYR A 108 -0.23 -4.08 4.74
CA TYR A 108 0.28 -2.99 3.93
C TYR A 108 0.94 -3.51 2.63
N ARG A 109 1.80 -4.52 2.74
CA ARG A 109 2.47 -5.11 1.57
C ARG A 109 1.48 -5.79 0.62
N VAL A 110 0.49 -6.48 1.16
CA VAL A 110 -0.58 -7.11 0.37
C VAL A 110 -1.33 -6.05 -0.44
N VAL A 111 -1.76 -4.97 0.20
CA VAL A 111 -2.50 -3.89 -0.45
C VAL A 111 -1.66 -3.15 -1.48
N SER A 112 -0.42 -2.79 -1.17
CA SER A 112 0.46 -2.09 -2.11
C SER A 112 0.77 -2.94 -3.35
N THR A 113 0.95 -4.25 -3.20
CA THR A 113 1.12 -5.18 -4.31
C THR A 113 -0.13 -5.27 -5.19
N LEU A 114 -1.32 -5.35 -4.58
CA LEU A 114 -2.60 -5.37 -5.30
C LEU A 114 -2.80 -4.09 -6.13
N LEU A 115 -2.57 -2.92 -5.54
CA LEU A 115 -2.70 -1.64 -6.23
C LEU A 115 -1.67 -1.48 -7.36
N ALA A 116 -0.43 -1.90 -7.14
CA ALA A 116 0.60 -1.89 -8.17
C ALA A 116 0.26 -2.79 -9.36
N SER A 117 -0.46 -3.89 -9.15
CA SER A 117 -0.90 -4.78 -10.23
C SER A 117 -1.92 -4.16 -11.18
N VAL A 118 -2.71 -3.20 -10.70
CA VAL A 118 -3.69 -2.47 -11.51
C VAL A 118 -3.04 -1.43 -12.40
N THR A 119 -2.04 -0.72 -11.87
CA THR A 119 -1.37 0.37 -12.56
C THR A 119 -0.32 -0.07 -13.57
N ARG A 120 0.15 -1.34 -13.48
CA ARG A 120 1.06 -1.90 -14.48
C ARG A 120 0.30 -2.16 -15.78
N PRO A 121 0.65 -1.50 -16.88
CA PRO A 121 0.14 -1.89 -18.19
C PRO A 121 0.54 -3.34 -18.45
N SER A 122 -0.37 -4.14 -19.01
CA SER A 122 -0.13 -5.51 -19.46
C SER A 122 0.82 -5.47 -20.68
N GLY A 123 2.08 -5.09 -20.42
CA GLY A 123 3.16 -5.05 -21.39
C GLY A 123 3.89 -6.38 -21.37
N GLY A 124 3.68 -7.16 -22.46
CA GLY A 124 4.54 -8.12 -23.07
C GLY A 124 5.49 -8.91 -22.15
N ARG A 125 5.20 -10.19 -21.95
CA ARG A 125 6.26 -11.19 -21.77
C ARG A 125 7.24 -11.04 -22.94
N ARG A 126 8.29 -10.26 -22.75
CA ARG A 126 9.48 -10.40 -23.60
C ARG A 126 10.07 -11.76 -23.27
N GLY A 127 9.78 -12.72 -24.13
CA GLY A 127 10.44 -14.00 -24.15
C GLY A 127 11.96 -13.80 -24.15
N ARG A 128 12.58 -14.23 -23.08
CA ARG A 128 14.02 -14.40 -23.01
C ARG A 128 14.36 -15.53 -23.98
N ARG A 129 14.65 -15.18 -25.23
CA ARG A 129 15.27 -16.11 -26.16
C ARG A 129 16.64 -16.43 -25.60
N SER A 130 16.78 -17.60 -24.99
CA SER A 130 18.03 -18.23 -24.70
C SER A 130 18.69 -18.55 -26.04
N GLY A 131 19.63 -17.72 -26.45
CA GLY A 131 20.53 -18.05 -27.55
C GLY A 131 21.53 -19.09 -27.05
N ALA A 132 21.22 -20.33 -27.27
CA ALA A 132 22.22 -21.41 -27.23
C ALA A 132 23.18 -21.20 -28.40
N ASN A 133 24.35 -20.67 -28.13
CA ASN A 133 25.44 -20.64 -29.10
C ASN A 133 26.29 -21.89 -28.90
N LEU A 134 25.95 -22.93 -29.66
CA LEU A 134 26.83 -24.07 -29.89
C LEU A 134 27.93 -23.63 -30.88
N GLY A 135 29.05 -23.24 -30.33
CA GLY A 135 30.28 -23.08 -31.08
C GLY A 135 31.15 -24.31 -30.95
N ALA A 136 31.01 -25.23 -31.90
CA ALA A 136 32.00 -26.29 -32.13
C ALA A 136 33.29 -25.68 -32.61
N THR A 137 34.39 -26.04 -32.01
CA THR A 137 35.70 -25.94 -32.67
C THR A 137 36.49 -27.22 -32.41
N VAL A 138 36.47 -28.06 -33.41
CA VAL A 138 37.45 -29.13 -33.64
C VAL A 138 38.67 -28.48 -34.25
N LYS A 139 39.88 -28.76 -33.74
CA LYS A 139 41.12 -28.96 -34.48
C LYS A 139 42.22 -29.46 -33.55
N THR A 140 42.63 -30.57 -33.81
CA THR A 140 43.91 -31.18 -34.24
C THR A 140 44.93 -31.25 -33.14
#